data_b6dca47df738ea4bd3cd2f412ce7ffe5
#
_entry.id   b6dca47df738ea4bd3cd2f412ce7ffe5
#
_cell.length_a   1.000
_cell.length_b   1.000
_cell.length_c   1.000
_cell.angle_alpha   90.00
_cell.angle_beta   90.00
_cell.angle_gamma   90.00
#
_symmetry.space_group_name_H-M   'P 1'
#
loop_
_entity.id
_entity.type
_entity.pdbx_description
1 polymer ?
#
loop_
_entity_poly.entity_id
_entity_poly.type
_entity_poly.pdbx_seq_one_letter_code
_entity_poly.pdbx_strand_id
1 'polypeptide(L)'
;MVSEKFRRQLIQESQKWLAEGLLATEQYDQLWLRYKLGELEAAASNRFIAILIGLGCILLGLGVVVFVAANWQVWPRSFKASLLLVLFVVANTAGFYLWQGRGRYRQKRLGQGLLVLGALILGANMALMSQMFHQVGALSELFLAWGIGVLVMAYSLRLTALGIMAVILVIMGYWQAIPSWLYLADFSWSQQMVQHMPLVLGGLFVPLAHWCRSRVLFGLTTVAIASAIVNNSLLVSLWADLLWMMPLGLTLPPAILWVYNQETWKLKLPHQTPAHDGATNTAAPAVLSSPDSDFRPLARTLALWFLSIFFYSLSFHWFWQDAPANANLEGLDWRLWPPLIDILIFTGLAVLGWLELLRTHPWRIQLHLGDKSNPEVQDTASHTPDSSFLNQKALNSGIVAGLMAIAALSMFWHLNFYPLPVVGTFAFNVVLFVLAVGLIRDGLAADGRFTFWGGMVLL
;
A
#
# COMPACT_ATOMS: atom_id res chain seq x y z
N MET A 1 12.46 4.68 27.19
CA MET A 1 11.63 3.59 27.75
C MET A 1 12.46 2.34 27.86
N VAL A 2 12.42 1.65 29.00
CA VAL A 2 13.19 0.42 29.23
C VAL A 2 12.49 -0.74 28.53
N SER A 3 13.24 -1.61 27.78
CA SER A 3 12.65 -2.71 27.00
C SER A 3 11.98 -3.77 27.86
N GLU A 4 10.90 -4.41 27.37
CA GLU A 4 10.22 -5.52 28.08
C GLU A 4 11.18 -6.68 28.40
N LYS A 5 12.13 -6.94 27.49
CA LYS A 5 13.14 -8.00 27.66
C LYS A 5 14.04 -7.73 28.88
N PHE A 6 14.48 -6.49 29.04
CA PHE A 6 15.28 -6.07 30.19
C PHE A 6 14.48 -6.20 31.49
N ARG A 7 13.21 -5.77 31.52
CA ARG A 7 12.37 -5.88 32.72
C ARG A 7 12.14 -7.35 33.15
N ARG A 8 11.97 -8.28 32.20
CA ARG A 8 11.85 -9.72 32.50
C ARG A 8 13.15 -10.28 33.07
N GLN A 9 14.29 -9.92 32.52
CA GLN A 9 15.59 -10.31 33.06
C GLN A 9 15.81 -9.75 34.46
N LEU A 10 15.43 -8.48 34.68
CA LEU A 10 15.55 -7.83 35.97
C LEU A 10 14.68 -8.51 37.04
N ILE A 11 13.48 -9.00 36.72
CA ILE A 11 12.66 -9.78 37.65
C ILE A 11 13.41 -11.05 38.08
N GLN A 12 13.94 -11.81 37.14
CA GLN A 12 14.63 -13.06 37.43
C GLN A 12 15.90 -12.85 38.26
N GLU A 13 16.70 -11.86 37.91
CA GLU A 13 17.95 -11.56 38.63
C GLU A 13 17.69 -10.93 40.01
N SER A 14 16.73 -10.01 40.13
CA SER A 14 16.39 -9.38 41.40
C SER A 14 15.80 -10.39 42.41
N GLN A 15 15.06 -11.39 41.95
CA GLN A 15 14.59 -12.50 42.81
C GLN A 15 15.76 -13.37 43.32
N LYS A 16 16.77 -13.65 42.48
CA LYS A 16 17.97 -14.37 42.93
C LYS A 16 18.77 -13.56 43.95
N TRP A 17 18.99 -12.26 43.68
CA TRP A 17 19.69 -11.36 44.58
C TRP A 17 19.01 -11.25 45.96
N LEU A 18 17.67 -11.24 45.96
CA LEU A 18 16.89 -11.30 47.21
C LEU A 18 17.09 -12.64 47.95
N ALA A 19 17.08 -13.77 47.22
CA ALA A 19 17.29 -15.08 47.79
C ALA A 19 18.72 -15.31 48.30
N GLU A 20 19.71 -14.69 47.65
CA GLU A 20 21.12 -14.73 48.04
C GLU A 20 21.47 -13.69 49.14
N GLY A 21 20.50 -12.88 49.58
CA GLY A 21 20.70 -11.86 50.63
C GLY A 21 21.50 -10.65 50.19
N LEU A 22 21.71 -10.51 48.87
CA LEU A 22 22.41 -9.38 48.24
C LEU A 22 21.55 -8.12 48.17
N LEU A 23 20.23 -8.27 48.20
CA LEU A 23 19.26 -7.19 48.20
C LEU A 23 18.36 -7.27 49.43
N ALA A 24 18.18 -6.17 50.12
CA ALA A 24 17.19 -6.07 51.19
C ALA A 24 15.77 -6.00 50.58
N THR A 25 14.79 -6.50 51.33
CA THR A 25 13.37 -6.53 50.87
C THR A 25 12.88 -5.13 50.46
N GLU A 26 13.24 -4.11 51.20
CA GLU A 26 12.85 -2.73 50.89
C GLU A 26 13.45 -2.20 49.59
N GLN A 27 14.69 -2.62 49.28
CA GLN A 27 15.35 -2.28 47.99
C GLN A 27 14.71 -3.03 46.83
N TYR A 28 14.28 -4.28 47.03
CA TYR A 28 13.55 -5.05 46.04
C TYR A 28 12.19 -4.39 45.71
N ASP A 29 11.45 -3.93 46.71
CA ASP A 29 10.19 -3.24 46.55
C ASP A 29 10.35 -1.89 45.79
N GLN A 30 11.44 -1.17 46.06
CA GLN A 30 11.76 0.05 45.33
C GLN A 30 12.09 -0.21 43.86
N LEU A 31 12.81 -1.28 43.53
CA LEU A 31 13.07 -1.73 42.18
C LEU A 31 11.75 -2.14 41.46
N TRP A 32 10.92 -2.86 42.17
CA TRP A 32 9.61 -3.31 41.68
C TRP A 32 8.72 -2.13 41.28
N LEU A 33 8.65 -1.10 42.12
CA LEU A 33 7.88 0.13 41.83
C LEU A 33 8.53 0.98 40.72
N ARG A 34 9.86 1.15 40.76
CA ARG A 34 10.56 2.01 39.82
C ARG A 34 10.49 1.50 38.38
N TYR A 35 10.60 0.20 38.18
CA TYR A 35 10.54 -0.42 36.85
C TYR A 35 9.16 -0.93 36.50
N LYS A 36 8.16 -0.72 37.35
CA LYS A 36 6.76 -1.15 37.15
C LYS A 36 6.66 -2.64 36.79
N LEU A 37 7.36 -3.50 37.51
CA LEU A 37 7.49 -4.91 37.19
C LEU A 37 6.16 -5.66 37.34
N GLY A 38 5.27 -5.24 38.26
CA GLY A 38 3.93 -5.78 38.40
C GLY A 38 3.01 -5.58 37.17
N GLU A 39 3.24 -4.51 36.39
CA GLU A 39 2.48 -4.29 35.14
C GLU A 39 2.80 -5.36 34.08
N LEU A 40 3.99 -5.98 34.12
CA LEU A 40 4.39 -7.04 33.18
C LEU A 40 3.69 -8.36 33.46
N GLU A 41 3.51 -8.74 34.72
CA GLU A 41 2.78 -9.95 35.09
C GLU A 41 1.30 -9.82 34.79
N ALA A 42 0.71 -8.65 35.11
CA ALA A 42 -0.65 -8.32 34.75
C ALA A 42 -0.86 -8.30 33.22
N ALA A 43 0.13 -7.78 32.47
CA ALA A 43 0.08 -7.76 31.00
C ALA A 43 0.19 -9.18 30.39
N ALA A 44 1.00 -10.07 30.97
CA ALA A 44 1.13 -11.46 30.54
C ALA A 44 -0.17 -12.25 30.79
N SER A 45 -0.75 -12.11 31.98
CA SER A 45 -2.06 -12.69 32.34
C SER A 45 -3.18 -12.18 31.42
N ASN A 46 -3.23 -10.88 31.18
CA ASN A 46 -4.21 -10.28 30.26
C ASN A 46 -4.05 -10.75 28.82
N ARG A 47 -2.83 -10.99 28.34
CA ARG A 47 -2.58 -11.58 27.01
C ARG A 47 -3.08 -13.02 26.93
N PHE A 48 -2.80 -13.82 27.95
CA PHE A 48 -3.29 -15.21 28.00
C PHE A 48 -4.81 -15.27 28.00
N ILE A 49 -5.46 -14.48 28.84
CA ILE A 49 -6.94 -14.36 28.86
C ILE A 49 -7.47 -13.88 27.51
N ALA A 50 -6.82 -12.92 26.87
CA ALA A 50 -7.24 -12.44 25.55
C ALA A 50 -7.10 -13.51 24.45
N ILE A 51 -6.05 -14.34 24.49
CA ILE A 51 -5.86 -15.47 23.58
C ILE A 51 -6.94 -16.53 23.84
N LEU A 52 -7.23 -16.84 25.10
CA LEU A 52 -8.25 -17.83 25.47
C LEU A 52 -9.66 -17.39 25.04
N ILE A 53 -9.99 -16.12 25.27
CA ILE A 53 -11.25 -15.54 24.79
C ILE A 53 -11.30 -15.55 23.26
N GLY A 54 -10.20 -15.18 22.59
CA GLY A 54 -10.11 -15.21 21.14
C GLY A 54 -10.33 -16.61 20.57
N LEU A 55 -9.69 -17.62 21.15
CA LEU A 55 -9.88 -19.02 20.77
C LEU A 55 -11.31 -19.48 21.03
N GLY A 56 -11.89 -19.14 22.19
CA GLY A 56 -13.29 -19.42 22.49
C GLY A 56 -14.27 -18.80 21.50
N CYS A 57 -14.03 -17.56 21.11
CA CYS A 57 -14.84 -16.89 20.08
C CYS A 57 -14.73 -17.58 18.70
N ILE A 58 -13.53 -18.02 18.32
CA ILE A 58 -13.31 -18.77 17.07
C ILE A 58 -14.06 -20.10 17.10
N LEU A 59 -13.94 -20.87 18.19
CA LEU A 59 -14.63 -22.15 18.35
C LEU A 59 -16.15 -21.99 18.35
N LEU A 60 -16.66 -20.95 19.05
CA LEU A 60 -18.08 -20.63 19.04
C LEU A 60 -18.56 -20.27 17.63
N GLY A 61 -17.80 -19.43 16.92
CA GLY A 61 -18.08 -19.06 15.54
C GLY A 61 -18.11 -20.27 14.61
N LEU A 62 -17.15 -21.16 14.75
CA LEU A 62 -17.08 -22.42 13.99
C LEU A 62 -18.29 -23.33 14.32
N GLY A 63 -18.66 -23.44 15.58
CA GLY A 63 -19.85 -24.16 16.00
C GLY A 63 -21.13 -23.64 15.38
N VAL A 64 -21.30 -22.31 15.34
CA VAL A 64 -22.42 -21.67 14.66
C VAL A 64 -22.41 -21.96 13.16
N VAL A 65 -21.24 -21.86 12.50
CA VAL A 65 -21.10 -22.17 11.08
C VAL A 65 -21.48 -23.62 10.77
N VAL A 66 -20.99 -24.55 11.56
CA VAL A 66 -21.32 -25.99 11.40
C VAL A 66 -22.81 -26.25 11.62
N PHE A 67 -23.40 -25.63 12.65
CA PHE A 67 -24.85 -25.74 12.93
C PHE A 67 -25.68 -25.21 11.76
N VAL A 68 -25.35 -24.01 11.25
CA VAL A 68 -26.02 -23.41 10.11
C VAL A 68 -25.83 -24.28 8.87
N ALA A 69 -24.63 -24.77 8.60
CA ALA A 69 -24.33 -25.62 7.45
C ALA A 69 -25.13 -26.94 7.48
N ALA A 70 -25.22 -27.58 8.65
CA ALA A 70 -25.97 -28.83 8.81
C ALA A 70 -27.49 -28.65 8.56
N ASN A 71 -28.05 -27.53 8.93
CA ASN A 71 -29.49 -27.24 8.76
C ASN A 71 -29.80 -26.46 7.50
N TRP A 72 -28.78 -26.06 6.72
CA TRP A 72 -28.95 -25.14 5.60
C TRP A 72 -29.91 -25.61 4.53
N GLN A 73 -29.92 -26.90 4.22
CA GLN A 73 -30.78 -27.45 3.19
C GLN A 73 -32.27 -27.51 3.56
N VAL A 74 -32.54 -27.66 4.86
CA VAL A 74 -33.91 -27.78 5.40
C VAL A 74 -34.62 -26.42 5.44
N TRP A 75 -33.87 -25.33 5.59
CA TRP A 75 -34.47 -24.00 5.74
C TRP A 75 -35.05 -23.44 4.41
N PRO A 76 -36.23 -22.81 4.42
CA PRO A 76 -36.79 -22.19 3.22
C PRO A 76 -35.92 -20.97 2.79
N ARG A 77 -35.95 -20.68 1.48
CA ARG A 77 -35.14 -19.61 0.88
C ARG A 77 -35.39 -18.24 1.54
N SER A 78 -36.65 -17.93 1.80
CA SER A 78 -37.06 -16.68 2.47
C SER A 78 -36.45 -16.52 3.87
N PHE A 79 -36.42 -17.62 4.65
CA PHE A 79 -35.84 -17.61 5.98
C PHE A 79 -34.32 -17.34 5.95
N LYS A 80 -33.60 -17.99 5.03
CA LYS A 80 -32.17 -17.76 4.82
C LYS A 80 -31.86 -16.30 4.50
N ALA A 81 -32.62 -15.72 3.55
CA ALA A 81 -32.45 -14.33 3.14
C ALA A 81 -32.77 -13.36 4.29
N SER A 82 -33.89 -13.58 4.99
CA SER A 82 -34.28 -12.74 6.13
C SER A 82 -33.25 -12.82 7.26
N LEU A 83 -32.75 -14.01 7.59
CA LEU A 83 -31.75 -14.21 8.63
C LEU A 83 -30.47 -13.44 8.34
N LEU A 84 -29.93 -13.54 7.13
CA LEU A 84 -28.71 -12.84 6.75
C LEU A 84 -28.92 -11.31 6.68
N LEU A 85 -30.10 -10.87 6.22
CA LEU A 85 -30.42 -9.43 6.20
C LEU A 85 -30.53 -8.87 7.63
N VAL A 86 -31.22 -9.56 8.53
CA VAL A 86 -31.31 -9.18 9.94
C VAL A 86 -29.91 -9.15 10.57
N LEU A 87 -29.11 -10.17 10.35
CA LEU A 87 -27.74 -10.25 10.88
C LEU A 87 -26.86 -9.10 10.33
N PHE A 88 -27.01 -8.76 9.05
CA PHE A 88 -26.35 -7.60 8.44
C PHE A 88 -26.73 -6.29 9.13
N VAL A 89 -28.02 -6.04 9.31
CA VAL A 89 -28.51 -4.84 9.95
C VAL A 89 -28.07 -4.75 11.42
N VAL A 90 -28.18 -5.86 12.16
CA VAL A 90 -27.78 -5.92 13.58
C VAL A 90 -26.26 -5.71 13.73
N ALA A 91 -25.45 -6.37 12.93
CA ALA A 91 -24.00 -6.25 13.00
C ALA A 91 -23.53 -4.81 12.70
N ASN A 92 -24.10 -4.18 11.65
CA ASN A 92 -23.73 -2.82 11.26
C ASN A 92 -24.26 -1.79 12.27
N THR A 93 -25.49 -1.92 12.77
CA THR A 93 -26.07 -0.98 13.74
C THR A 93 -25.32 -1.07 15.08
N ALA A 94 -25.13 -2.28 15.59
CA ALA A 94 -24.37 -2.50 16.81
C ALA A 94 -22.91 -2.05 16.68
N GLY A 95 -22.27 -2.37 15.54
CA GLY A 95 -20.94 -1.92 15.22
C GLY A 95 -20.80 -0.40 15.20
N PHE A 96 -21.72 0.28 14.52
CA PHE A 96 -21.75 1.74 14.44
C PHE A 96 -21.96 2.39 15.81
N TYR A 97 -22.93 1.87 16.60
CA TYR A 97 -23.22 2.40 17.93
C TYR A 97 -22.03 2.26 18.89
N LEU A 98 -21.37 1.08 18.89
CA LEU A 98 -20.17 0.84 19.71
C LEU A 98 -18.96 1.66 19.24
N TRP A 99 -18.83 1.90 17.93
CA TRP A 99 -17.74 2.67 17.37
C TRP A 99 -17.89 4.18 17.64
N GLN A 100 -19.11 4.72 17.48
CA GLN A 100 -19.39 6.14 17.69
C GLN A 100 -19.53 6.50 19.17
N GLY A 101 -19.88 5.53 20.01
CA GLY A 101 -20.10 5.75 21.45
C GLY A 101 -18.86 6.32 22.16
N ARG A 102 -19.12 7.15 23.20
CA ARG A 102 -18.07 7.71 24.09
C ARG A 102 -17.43 6.65 25.01
N GLY A 103 -17.57 5.36 24.69
CA GLY A 103 -17.08 4.23 25.46
C GLY A 103 -15.56 4.09 25.50
N ARG A 104 -15.07 3.14 26.35
CA ARG A 104 -13.66 2.80 26.48
C ARG A 104 -13.07 2.36 25.12
N TYR A 105 -11.78 2.58 24.92
CA TYR A 105 -11.02 2.18 23.71
C TYR A 105 -11.29 0.74 23.22
N ARG A 106 -11.52 -0.19 24.14
CA ARG A 106 -11.89 -1.58 23.86
C ARG A 106 -13.23 -1.71 23.13
N GLN A 107 -14.21 -0.88 23.47
CA GLN A 107 -15.53 -0.89 22.81
C GLN A 107 -15.46 -0.38 21.39
N LYS A 108 -14.62 0.64 21.12
CA LYS A 108 -14.39 1.14 19.75
C LYS A 108 -13.77 0.08 18.84
N ARG A 109 -12.81 -0.69 19.34
CA ARG A 109 -12.23 -1.81 18.58
C ARG A 109 -13.24 -2.91 18.26
N LEU A 110 -14.09 -3.24 19.24
CA LEU A 110 -15.18 -4.20 19.03
C LEU A 110 -16.17 -3.69 17.98
N GLY A 111 -16.54 -2.40 18.03
CA GLY A 111 -17.39 -1.76 17.02
C GLY A 111 -16.79 -1.83 15.62
N GLN A 112 -15.48 -1.57 15.47
CA GLN A 112 -14.77 -1.72 14.20
C GLN A 112 -14.80 -3.17 13.69
N GLY A 113 -14.60 -4.15 14.57
CA GLY A 113 -14.69 -5.57 14.23
C GLY A 113 -16.09 -5.97 13.74
N LEU A 114 -17.15 -5.46 14.42
CA LEU A 114 -18.54 -5.71 14.01
C LEU A 114 -18.87 -5.08 12.66
N LEU A 115 -18.32 -3.89 12.34
CA LEU A 115 -18.51 -3.27 11.04
C LEU A 115 -17.80 -4.04 9.91
N VAL A 116 -16.60 -4.59 10.18
CA VAL A 116 -15.93 -5.50 9.23
C VAL A 116 -16.73 -6.79 9.06
N LEU A 117 -17.26 -7.36 10.14
CA LEU A 117 -18.17 -8.51 10.08
C LEU A 117 -19.42 -8.18 9.26
N GLY A 118 -20.01 -7.02 9.45
CA GLY A 118 -21.14 -6.54 8.64
C GLY A 118 -20.80 -6.46 7.15
N ALA A 119 -19.60 -5.99 6.81
CA ALA A 119 -19.13 -5.97 5.43
C ALA A 119 -18.92 -7.39 4.84
N LEU A 120 -18.50 -8.37 5.65
CA LEU A 120 -18.42 -9.78 5.23
C LEU A 120 -19.83 -10.39 5.03
N ILE A 121 -20.77 -10.07 5.91
CA ILE A 121 -22.16 -10.51 5.80
C ILE A 121 -22.81 -9.92 4.53
N LEU A 122 -22.44 -8.70 4.13
CA LEU A 122 -22.91 -8.11 2.85
C LEU A 122 -22.55 -9.01 1.67
N GLY A 123 -21.29 -9.45 1.58
CA GLY A 123 -20.85 -10.36 0.52
C GLY A 123 -21.56 -11.72 0.57
N ALA A 124 -21.74 -12.27 1.78
CA ALA A 124 -22.50 -13.51 1.94
C ALA A 124 -23.96 -13.37 1.49
N ASN A 125 -24.61 -12.22 1.76
CA ASN A 125 -25.95 -11.91 1.26
C ASN A 125 -25.98 -11.87 -0.26
N MET A 126 -25.04 -11.15 -0.89
CA MET A 126 -24.96 -11.03 -2.35
C MET A 126 -24.76 -12.41 -3.01
N ALA A 127 -23.82 -13.21 -2.49
CA ALA A 127 -23.55 -14.56 -2.98
C ALA A 127 -24.76 -15.49 -2.83
N LEU A 128 -25.45 -15.44 -1.67
CA LEU A 128 -26.64 -16.24 -1.44
C LEU A 128 -27.81 -15.85 -2.36
N MET A 129 -28.03 -14.54 -2.54
CA MET A 129 -29.06 -14.03 -3.45
C MET A 129 -28.79 -14.48 -4.88
N SER A 130 -27.54 -14.37 -5.35
CA SER A 130 -27.15 -14.88 -6.67
C SER A 130 -27.48 -16.36 -6.84
N GLN A 131 -27.16 -17.19 -5.86
CA GLN A 131 -27.47 -18.63 -5.89
C GLN A 131 -28.96 -18.92 -5.86
N MET A 132 -29.73 -18.20 -5.02
CA MET A 132 -31.16 -18.44 -4.86
C MET A 132 -31.98 -18.06 -6.09
N PHE A 133 -31.59 -16.98 -6.77
CA PHE A 133 -32.27 -16.46 -7.93
C PHE A 133 -31.68 -16.99 -9.25
N HIS A 134 -30.76 -17.96 -9.18
CA HIS A 134 -30.09 -18.56 -10.35
C HIS A 134 -29.53 -17.48 -11.29
N GLN A 135 -29.03 -16.40 -10.72
CA GLN A 135 -28.37 -15.35 -11.48
C GLN A 135 -27.05 -15.89 -12.00
N VAL A 136 -26.95 -16.05 -13.32
CA VAL A 136 -25.72 -16.46 -14.00
C VAL A 136 -24.85 -15.21 -14.16
N GLY A 137 -24.22 -14.76 -13.08
CA GLY A 137 -23.24 -13.67 -13.08
C GLY A 137 -21.82 -14.21 -12.94
N ALA A 138 -20.86 -13.51 -13.52
CA ALA A 138 -19.45 -13.84 -13.32
C ALA A 138 -19.02 -13.60 -11.84
N LEU A 139 -18.17 -14.48 -11.32
CA LEU A 139 -17.63 -14.32 -9.95
C LEU A 139 -16.92 -12.96 -9.76
N SER A 140 -16.30 -12.43 -10.82
CA SER A 140 -15.72 -11.10 -10.87
C SER A 140 -16.72 -9.99 -10.54
N GLU A 141 -17.94 -10.06 -11.07
CA GLU A 141 -19.00 -9.08 -10.81
C GLU A 141 -19.42 -9.06 -9.35
N LEU A 142 -19.49 -10.24 -8.72
CA LEU A 142 -19.79 -10.36 -7.31
C LEU A 142 -18.72 -9.64 -6.47
N PHE A 143 -17.42 -9.90 -6.74
CA PHE A 143 -16.35 -9.25 -6.02
C PHE A 143 -16.29 -7.74 -6.23
N LEU A 144 -16.52 -7.27 -7.46
CA LEU A 144 -16.56 -5.85 -7.78
C LEU A 144 -17.74 -5.15 -7.08
N ALA A 145 -18.93 -5.69 -7.16
CA ALA A 145 -20.12 -5.12 -6.51
C ALA A 145 -19.98 -5.13 -4.98
N TRP A 146 -19.46 -6.22 -4.40
CA TRP A 146 -19.17 -6.29 -2.98
C TRP A 146 -18.11 -5.28 -2.57
N GLY A 147 -17.01 -5.17 -3.34
CA GLY A 147 -15.94 -4.19 -3.12
C GLY A 147 -16.45 -2.76 -3.14
N ILE A 148 -17.34 -2.40 -4.08
CA ILE A 148 -18.00 -1.08 -4.13
C ILE A 148 -18.87 -0.86 -2.89
N GLY A 149 -19.67 -1.83 -2.47
CA GLY A 149 -20.49 -1.72 -1.26
C GLY A 149 -19.64 -1.46 -0.01
N VAL A 150 -18.54 -2.20 0.14
CA VAL A 150 -17.59 -2.00 1.26
C VAL A 150 -16.85 -0.67 1.13
N LEU A 151 -16.55 -0.20 -0.09
CA LEU A 151 -15.93 1.10 -0.32
C LEU A 151 -16.81 2.25 0.15
N VAL A 152 -18.11 2.20 -0.13
CA VAL A 152 -19.09 3.20 0.36
C VAL A 152 -19.10 3.22 1.90
N MET A 153 -19.07 2.04 2.54
CA MET A 153 -18.95 1.96 4.00
C MET A 153 -17.63 2.55 4.50
N ALA A 154 -16.51 2.28 3.80
CA ALA A 154 -15.19 2.78 4.17
C ALA A 154 -15.11 4.30 4.10
N TYR A 155 -15.69 4.93 3.09
CA TYR A 155 -15.79 6.38 2.96
C TYR A 155 -16.67 7.00 4.03
N SER A 156 -17.85 6.43 4.29
CA SER A 156 -18.81 6.93 5.28
C SER A 156 -18.26 6.88 6.70
N LEU A 157 -17.55 5.80 7.03
CA LEU A 157 -17.04 5.54 8.39
C LEU A 157 -15.56 5.92 8.58
N ARG A 158 -14.84 6.24 7.51
CA ARG A 158 -13.40 6.54 7.53
C ARG A 158 -12.57 5.45 8.22
N LEU A 159 -12.93 4.19 8.01
CA LEU A 159 -12.28 3.05 8.64
C LEU A 159 -11.26 2.40 7.68
N THR A 160 -10.00 2.42 8.09
CA THR A 160 -8.90 1.81 7.32
C THR A 160 -9.14 0.32 7.02
N ALA A 161 -9.69 -0.44 7.98
CA ALA A 161 -9.94 -1.86 7.80
C ALA A 161 -10.93 -2.16 6.66
N LEU A 162 -12.00 -1.35 6.55
CA LEU A 162 -12.97 -1.46 5.46
C LEU A 162 -12.33 -1.03 4.12
N GLY A 163 -11.50 0.02 4.12
CA GLY A 163 -10.75 0.44 2.94
C GLY A 163 -9.83 -0.65 2.41
N ILE A 164 -9.07 -1.31 3.29
CA ILE A 164 -8.20 -2.46 2.94
C ILE A 164 -9.04 -3.60 2.36
N MET A 165 -10.15 -3.95 3.01
CA MET A 165 -11.04 -5.00 2.51
C MET A 165 -11.60 -4.66 1.13
N ALA A 166 -12.02 -3.41 0.90
CA ALA A 166 -12.54 -2.96 -0.39
C ALA A 166 -11.49 -3.06 -1.50
N VAL A 167 -10.22 -2.64 -1.26
CA VAL A 167 -9.12 -2.79 -2.23
C VAL A 167 -8.91 -4.26 -2.58
N ILE A 168 -8.86 -5.13 -1.59
CA ILE A 168 -8.66 -6.57 -1.81
C ILE A 168 -9.79 -7.15 -2.66
N LEU A 169 -11.05 -6.82 -2.36
CA LEU A 169 -12.20 -7.31 -3.12
C LEU A 169 -12.19 -6.81 -4.56
N VAL A 170 -11.93 -5.53 -4.77
CA VAL A 170 -11.89 -4.94 -6.12
C VAL A 170 -10.77 -5.55 -6.95
N ILE A 171 -9.56 -5.73 -6.37
CA ILE A 171 -8.45 -6.32 -7.10
C ILE A 171 -8.68 -7.83 -7.38
N MET A 172 -9.32 -8.55 -6.46
CA MET A 172 -9.74 -9.94 -6.72
C MET A 172 -10.75 -10.02 -7.87
N GLY A 173 -11.73 -9.11 -7.89
CA GLY A 173 -12.69 -9.00 -8.99
C GLY A 173 -12.01 -8.71 -10.33
N TYR A 174 -11.05 -7.80 -10.32
CA TYR A 174 -10.24 -7.47 -11.49
C TYR A 174 -9.50 -8.70 -12.05
N TRP A 175 -8.72 -9.39 -11.21
CA TRP A 175 -7.96 -10.55 -11.66
C TRP A 175 -8.82 -11.72 -12.13
N GLN A 176 -10.02 -11.90 -11.55
CA GLN A 176 -11.00 -12.89 -12.00
C GLN A 176 -11.65 -12.52 -13.33
N ALA A 177 -11.73 -11.24 -13.67
CA ALA A 177 -12.33 -10.77 -14.92
C ALA A 177 -11.38 -10.87 -16.13
N ILE A 178 -10.05 -10.84 -15.93
CA ILE A 178 -9.05 -10.79 -17.00
C ILE A 178 -9.25 -11.88 -18.07
N PRO A 179 -9.46 -13.17 -17.72
CA PRO A 179 -9.59 -14.22 -18.74
C PRO A 179 -10.78 -14.03 -19.67
N SER A 180 -11.82 -13.35 -19.21
CA SER A 180 -13.10 -13.24 -19.94
C SER A 180 -13.29 -11.89 -20.64
N TRP A 181 -12.62 -10.82 -20.24
CA TRP A 181 -12.93 -9.48 -20.76
C TRP A 181 -12.62 -9.29 -22.24
N LEU A 182 -11.68 -10.05 -22.81
CA LEU A 182 -11.36 -10.03 -24.24
C LEU A 182 -12.38 -10.78 -25.09
N TYR A 183 -13.09 -11.77 -24.52
CA TYR A 183 -14.01 -12.62 -25.24
C TYR A 183 -15.47 -12.17 -25.16
N LEU A 184 -15.83 -11.29 -24.21
CA LEU A 184 -17.20 -10.81 -24.04
C LEU A 184 -17.51 -9.71 -25.06
N ALA A 185 -18.57 -9.93 -25.84
CA ALA A 185 -19.07 -8.97 -26.83
C ALA A 185 -19.94 -7.87 -26.22
N ASP A 186 -20.47 -8.11 -25.02
CA ASP A 186 -21.49 -7.28 -24.41
C ASP A 186 -20.90 -6.16 -23.56
N PHE A 187 -21.48 -4.97 -23.67
CA PHE A 187 -21.14 -3.78 -22.92
C PHE A 187 -21.71 -3.92 -21.50
N SER A 188 -20.89 -4.40 -20.54
CA SER A 188 -21.29 -4.49 -19.13
C SER A 188 -20.57 -3.44 -18.28
N TRP A 189 -21.21 -3.02 -17.17
CA TRP A 189 -20.61 -2.09 -16.21
C TRP A 189 -19.32 -2.66 -15.59
N SER A 190 -19.30 -3.97 -15.35
CA SER A 190 -18.14 -4.67 -14.78
C SER A 190 -16.95 -4.64 -15.72
N GLN A 191 -17.20 -4.80 -17.04
CA GLN A 191 -16.17 -4.74 -18.06
C GLN A 191 -15.55 -3.33 -18.15
N GLN A 192 -16.38 -2.27 -18.14
CA GLN A 192 -15.87 -0.90 -18.11
C GLN A 192 -15.01 -0.63 -16.88
N MET A 193 -15.45 -1.07 -15.71
CA MET A 193 -14.69 -0.93 -14.48
C MET A 193 -13.35 -1.67 -14.54
N VAL A 194 -13.31 -2.87 -15.12
CA VAL A 194 -12.09 -3.68 -15.27
C VAL A 194 -11.11 -3.03 -16.25
N GLN A 195 -11.61 -2.52 -17.37
CA GLN A 195 -10.79 -1.85 -18.38
C GLN A 195 -10.15 -0.58 -17.85
N HIS A 196 -10.87 0.21 -17.04
CA HIS A 196 -10.37 1.42 -16.37
C HIS A 196 -9.88 1.19 -14.95
N MET A 197 -9.45 -0.03 -14.62
CA MET A 197 -9.06 -0.37 -13.23
C MET A 197 -7.98 0.52 -12.64
N PRO A 198 -6.91 0.89 -13.35
CA PRO A 198 -5.90 1.82 -12.81
C PRO A 198 -6.50 3.16 -12.37
N LEU A 199 -7.38 3.75 -13.20
CA LEU A 199 -8.07 5.01 -12.89
C LEU A 199 -9.06 4.85 -11.74
N VAL A 200 -9.82 3.75 -11.70
CA VAL A 200 -10.77 3.44 -10.62
C VAL A 200 -10.04 3.33 -9.29
N LEU A 201 -8.94 2.58 -9.26
CA LEU A 201 -8.12 2.44 -8.03
C LEU A 201 -7.50 3.78 -7.64
N GLY A 202 -6.91 4.51 -8.59
CA GLY A 202 -6.30 5.82 -8.34
C GLY A 202 -7.31 6.86 -7.85
N GLY A 203 -8.45 6.98 -8.53
CA GLY A 203 -9.49 7.98 -8.22
C GLY A 203 -10.27 7.71 -6.93
N LEU A 204 -10.49 6.44 -6.59
CA LEU A 204 -11.30 6.08 -5.43
C LEU A 204 -10.47 5.74 -4.18
N PHE A 205 -9.36 5.03 -4.31
CA PHE A 205 -8.66 4.53 -3.14
C PHE A 205 -7.48 5.40 -2.68
N VAL A 206 -6.84 6.16 -3.58
CA VAL A 206 -5.79 7.11 -3.18
C VAL A 206 -6.36 8.22 -2.30
N PRO A 207 -7.48 8.91 -2.65
CA PRO A 207 -8.12 9.86 -1.75
C PRO A 207 -8.57 9.24 -0.43
N LEU A 208 -9.10 8.01 -0.44
CA LEU A 208 -9.48 7.29 0.77
C LEU A 208 -8.28 7.03 1.68
N ALA A 209 -7.13 6.65 1.12
CA ALA A 209 -5.91 6.43 1.89
C ALA A 209 -5.43 7.71 2.59
N HIS A 210 -5.53 8.88 1.91
CA HIS A 210 -5.23 10.19 2.49
C HIS A 210 -6.26 10.56 3.58
N TRP A 211 -7.53 10.29 3.32
CA TRP A 211 -8.59 10.57 4.28
C TRP A 211 -8.47 9.76 5.56
N CYS A 212 -8.15 8.47 5.41
CA CYS A 212 -7.89 7.58 6.54
C CYS A 212 -6.48 7.74 7.14
N ARG A 213 -5.59 8.54 6.54
CA ARG A 213 -4.18 8.72 6.93
C ARG A 213 -3.45 7.38 7.12
N SER A 214 -3.72 6.40 6.26
CA SER A 214 -3.21 5.03 6.41
C SER A 214 -2.14 4.70 5.39
N ARG A 215 -0.91 4.46 5.87
CA ARG A 215 0.21 4.00 5.05
C ARG A 215 -0.04 2.62 4.44
N VAL A 216 -0.72 1.74 5.18
CA VAL A 216 -1.02 0.38 4.71
C VAL A 216 -2.02 0.43 3.54
N LEU A 217 -3.08 1.22 3.68
CA LEU A 217 -4.07 1.39 2.61
C LEU A 217 -3.43 2.03 1.36
N PHE A 218 -2.60 3.06 1.54
CA PHE A 218 -1.86 3.67 0.44
C PHE A 218 -0.94 2.67 -0.25
N GLY A 219 -0.14 1.91 0.51
CA GLY A 219 0.77 0.91 -0.04
C GLY A 219 0.04 -0.19 -0.82
N LEU A 220 -1.05 -0.73 -0.27
CA LEU A 220 -1.86 -1.75 -0.95
C LEU A 220 -2.51 -1.20 -2.23
N THR A 221 -3.04 0.02 -2.17
CA THR A 221 -3.63 0.69 -3.35
C THR A 221 -2.59 0.91 -4.44
N THR A 222 -1.39 1.37 -4.11
CA THR A 222 -0.33 1.60 -5.11
C THR A 222 0.16 0.30 -5.74
N VAL A 223 0.27 -0.79 -4.98
CA VAL A 223 0.59 -2.12 -5.53
C VAL A 223 -0.54 -2.60 -6.46
N ALA A 224 -1.79 -2.40 -6.08
CA ALA A 224 -2.95 -2.73 -6.93
C ALA A 224 -2.96 -1.92 -8.24
N ILE A 225 -2.72 -0.61 -8.19
CA ILE A 225 -2.60 0.26 -9.38
C ILE A 225 -1.45 -0.22 -10.28
N ALA A 226 -0.28 -0.46 -9.69
CA ALA A 226 0.89 -0.94 -10.44
C ALA A 226 0.60 -2.26 -11.16
N SER A 227 -0.01 -3.24 -10.46
CA SER A 227 -0.39 -4.51 -11.06
C SER A 227 -1.39 -4.35 -12.22
N ALA A 228 -2.35 -3.43 -12.07
CA ALA A 228 -3.34 -3.16 -13.11
C ALA A 228 -2.71 -2.45 -14.33
N ILE A 229 -1.81 -1.48 -14.13
CA ILE A 229 -1.09 -0.82 -15.22
C ILE A 229 -0.24 -1.82 -16.01
N VAL A 230 0.54 -2.64 -15.31
CA VAL A 230 1.40 -3.67 -15.94
C VAL A 230 0.57 -4.65 -16.75
N ASN A 231 -0.50 -5.18 -16.15
CA ASN A 231 -1.36 -6.13 -16.83
C ASN A 231 -2.07 -5.52 -18.05
N ASN A 232 -2.63 -4.31 -17.92
CA ASN A 232 -3.28 -3.62 -19.04
C ASN A 232 -2.29 -3.32 -20.16
N SER A 233 -1.06 -2.90 -19.84
CA SER A 233 0.00 -2.66 -20.83
C SER A 233 0.43 -3.93 -21.54
N LEU A 234 0.54 -5.04 -20.80
CA LEU A 234 0.85 -6.36 -21.37
C LEU A 234 -0.25 -6.81 -22.33
N LEU A 235 -1.51 -6.70 -21.93
CA LEU A 235 -2.64 -7.06 -22.77
C LEU A 235 -2.69 -6.22 -24.06
N VAL A 236 -2.53 -4.89 -23.95
CA VAL A 236 -2.48 -4.02 -25.13
C VAL A 236 -1.29 -4.37 -26.02
N SER A 237 -0.11 -4.63 -25.46
CA SER A 237 1.07 -4.98 -26.26
C SER A 237 0.90 -6.27 -27.04
N LEU A 238 0.28 -7.28 -26.45
CA LEU A 238 0.09 -8.60 -27.07
C LEU A 238 -1.05 -8.60 -28.11
N TRP A 239 -2.14 -7.84 -27.85
CA TRP A 239 -3.34 -7.90 -28.69
C TRP A 239 -3.41 -6.81 -29.76
N ALA A 240 -2.74 -5.66 -29.54
CA ALA A 240 -2.72 -4.57 -30.52
C ALA A 240 -1.42 -4.50 -31.32
N ASP A 241 -0.51 -5.44 -31.14
CA ASP A 241 0.84 -5.43 -31.72
C ASP A 241 1.65 -4.16 -31.38
N LEU A 242 1.32 -3.55 -30.25
CA LEU A 242 2.00 -2.35 -29.74
C LEU A 242 3.08 -2.75 -28.73
N LEU A 243 4.11 -3.47 -29.19
CA LEU A 243 5.16 -4.03 -28.32
C LEU A 243 5.86 -2.99 -27.45
N TRP A 244 5.92 -1.72 -27.88
CA TRP A 244 6.49 -0.62 -27.10
C TRP A 244 5.67 -0.27 -25.81
N MET A 245 4.42 -0.72 -25.71
CA MET A 245 3.60 -0.52 -24.51
C MET A 245 4.08 -1.35 -23.31
N MET A 246 4.71 -2.50 -23.56
CA MET A 246 5.22 -3.35 -22.48
C MET A 246 6.32 -2.68 -21.66
N PRO A 247 7.42 -2.16 -22.25
CA PRO A 247 8.42 -1.40 -21.49
C PRO A 247 7.85 -0.15 -20.83
N LEU A 248 6.90 0.53 -21.46
CA LEU A 248 6.22 1.69 -20.85
C LEU A 248 5.44 1.26 -19.60
N GLY A 249 4.62 0.21 -19.69
CA GLY A 249 3.81 -0.28 -18.57
C GLY A 249 4.63 -0.75 -17.38
N LEU A 250 5.80 -1.31 -17.62
CA LEU A 250 6.70 -1.76 -16.55
C LEU A 250 7.49 -0.63 -15.89
N THR A 251 7.79 0.45 -16.62
CA THR A 251 8.54 1.58 -16.07
C THR A 251 7.64 2.69 -15.52
N LEU A 252 6.37 2.73 -15.91
CA LEU A 252 5.41 3.75 -15.48
C LEU A 252 5.10 3.74 -13.98
N PRO A 253 4.82 2.59 -13.31
CA PRO A 253 4.57 2.55 -11.88
C PRO A 253 5.72 3.13 -11.03
N PRO A 254 6.99 2.70 -11.19
CA PRO A 254 8.08 3.29 -10.41
C PRO A 254 8.31 4.76 -10.77
N ALA A 255 8.06 5.19 -12.01
CA ALA A 255 8.18 6.59 -12.41
C ALA A 255 7.18 7.49 -11.68
N ILE A 256 5.91 7.10 -11.60
CA ILE A 256 4.86 7.85 -10.87
C ILE A 256 5.13 7.86 -9.37
N LEU A 257 5.49 6.71 -8.80
CA LEU A 257 5.76 6.60 -7.36
C LEU A 257 6.96 7.43 -6.92
N TRP A 258 7.98 7.57 -7.78
CA TRP A 258 9.16 8.37 -7.47
C TRP A 258 8.86 9.86 -7.38
N VAL A 259 8.05 10.38 -8.32
CA VAL A 259 7.66 11.81 -8.37
C VAL A 259 6.44 12.13 -7.51
N TYR A 260 5.87 11.13 -6.83
CA TYR A 260 4.69 11.32 -6.00
C TYR A 260 4.86 12.48 -5.03
N ASN A 261 3.99 13.48 -5.13
CA ASN A 261 3.94 14.62 -4.24
C ASN A 261 2.57 14.68 -3.54
N GLN A 262 2.60 14.68 -2.20
CA GLN A 262 1.39 14.71 -1.40
C GLN A 262 0.62 16.03 -1.52
N GLU A 263 1.28 17.12 -1.91
CA GLU A 263 0.64 18.44 -2.00
C GLU A 263 -0.39 18.52 -3.13
N THR A 264 -0.17 17.79 -4.22
CA THR A 264 -1.11 17.72 -5.34
C THR A 264 -2.43 17.03 -4.94
N TRP A 265 -2.41 16.17 -3.92
CA TRP A 265 -3.55 15.42 -3.41
C TRP A 265 -4.18 16.03 -2.16
N LYS A 266 -3.62 17.10 -1.62
CA LYS A 266 -4.30 17.94 -0.64
C LYS A 266 -5.44 18.67 -1.36
N LEU A 267 -6.50 17.94 -1.69
CA LEU A 267 -7.79 18.55 -1.95
C LEU A 267 -7.99 19.60 -0.83
N LYS A 268 -8.13 20.85 -1.20
CA LYS A 268 -8.50 21.94 -0.29
C LYS A 268 -9.88 21.61 0.28
N LEU A 269 -9.92 20.70 1.23
CA LEU A 269 -11.10 20.53 2.07
C LEU A 269 -11.31 21.88 2.76
N PRO A 270 -12.54 22.42 2.71
CA PRO A 270 -12.83 23.67 3.39
C PRO A 270 -12.33 23.54 4.83
N HIS A 271 -11.45 24.46 5.21
CA HIS A 271 -10.96 24.58 6.58
C HIS A 271 -12.18 24.52 7.52
N GLN A 272 -12.22 23.53 8.38
CA GLN A 272 -12.96 23.70 9.62
C GLN A 272 -12.28 24.88 10.32
N THR A 273 -12.90 26.04 10.21
CA THR A 273 -12.60 27.21 11.04
C THR A 273 -12.59 26.71 12.48
N PRO A 274 -11.48 26.89 13.22
CA PRO A 274 -11.51 26.62 14.65
C PRO A 274 -12.60 27.54 15.23
N ALA A 275 -13.51 26.95 15.96
CA ALA A 275 -14.51 27.70 16.71
C ALA A 275 -13.79 28.78 17.52
N HIS A 276 -14.23 30.01 17.35
CA HIS A 276 -13.75 31.22 18.00
C HIS A 276 -14.04 31.07 19.50
N ASP A 277 -13.15 30.45 20.26
CA ASP A 277 -13.07 30.70 21.70
C ASP A 277 -11.99 31.73 21.91
N GLY A 278 -12.49 32.95 22.27
CA GLY A 278 -11.61 34.07 22.54
C GLY A 278 -10.72 33.83 23.75
N ALA A 279 -9.41 33.70 23.47
CA ALA A 279 -8.37 33.99 24.48
C ALA A 279 -7.03 34.20 23.80
N THR A 280 -6.51 35.41 23.95
CA THR A 280 -5.11 35.83 24.08
C THR A 280 -4.07 35.43 23.04
N ASN A 281 -3.57 36.45 22.36
CA ASN A 281 -2.36 36.52 21.54
C ASN A 281 -1.12 35.90 22.23
N THR A 282 -0.86 34.66 21.95
CA THR A 282 0.48 34.07 22.01
C THR A 282 0.71 33.39 20.67
N ALA A 283 1.77 33.80 19.98
CA ALA A 283 2.17 33.28 18.67
C ALA A 283 2.18 31.75 18.72
N ALA A 284 1.13 31.13 18.16
CA ALA A 284 1.04 29.69 18.02
C ALA A 284 2.20 29.25 17.09
N PRO A 285 3.09 28.34 17.52
CA PRO A 285 4.07 27.78 16.63
C PRO A 285 3.34 27.12 15.46
N ALA A 286 3.84 27.35 14.23
CA ALA A 286 3.36 26.75 13.01
C ALA A 286 2.99 25.29 13.26
N VAL A 287 1.72 24.94 12.96
CA VAL A 287 1.21 23.57 13.13
C VAL A 287 2.11 22.65 12.33
N LEU A 288 3.08 22.06 13.02
CA LEU A 288 3.90 20.98 12.51
C LEU A 288 2.93 19.87 12.08
N SER A 289 2.73 19.73 10.78
CA SER A 289 2.05 18.59 10.19
C SER A 289 2.68 17.34 10.81
N SER A 290 1.88 16.55 11.52
CA SER A 290 2.36 15.35 12.22
C SER A 290 3.15 14.49 11.22
N PRO A 291 4.38 14.04 11.53
CA PRO A 291 5.26 13.32 10.61
C PRO A 291 4.65 11.99 10.11
N ASP A 292 3.55 11.53 10.72
CA ASP A 292 2.86 10.29 10.37
C ASP A 292 2.01 10.34 9.09
N SER A 293 1.75 11.53 8.53
CA SER A 293 0.89 11.71 7.35
C SER A 293 1.65 11.80 6.02
N ASP A 294 2.98 11.77 6.00
CA ASP A 294 3.75 11.85 4.76
C ASP A 294 3.92 10.47 4.11
N PHE A 295 3.35 10.30 2.90
CA PHE A 295 3.45 9.06 2.11
C PHE A 295 4.63 9.05 1.13
N ARG A 296 5.37 10.16 0.96
CA ARG A 296 6.52 10.26 0.04
C ARG A 296 7.60 9.20 0.30
N PRO A 297 8.05 8.96 1.56
CA PRO A 297 9.07 7.95 1.79
C PRO A 297 8.56 6.55 1.43
N LEU A 298 7.30 6.24 1.72
CA LEU A 298 6.69 4.96 1.35
C LEU A 298 6.58 4.81 -0.16
N ALA A 299 6.14 5.84 -0.89
CA ALA A 299 6.04 5.82 -2.34
C ALA A 299 7.41 5.55 -3.00
N ARG A 300 8.47 6.22 -2.53
CA ARG A 300 9.84 6.00 -3.02
C ARG A 300 10.35 4.59 -2.70
N THR A 301 10.09 4.10 -1.51
CA THR A 301 10.45 2.72 -1.14
C THR A 301 9.73 1.71 -2.04
N LEU A 302 8.44 1.90 -2.30
CA LEU A 302 7.68 1.04 -3.23
C LEU A 302 8.21 1.15 -4.67
N ALA A 303 8.61 2.35 -5.12
CA ALA A 303 9.23 2.52 -6.44
C ALA A 303 10.51 1.71 -6.57
N LEU A 304 11.38 1.73 -5.55
CA LEU A 304 12.62 0.94 -5.52
C LEU A 304 12.34 -0.56 -5.48
N TRP A 305 11.37 -1.00 -4.68
CA TRP A 305 10.96 -2.41 -4.64
C TRP A 305 10.42 -2.89 -5.99
N PHE A 306 9.56 -2.07 -6.62
CA PHE A 306 9.03 -2.39 -7.93
C PHE A 306 10.14 -2.48 -8.99
N LEU A 307 11.06 -1.53 -8.97
CA LEU A 307 12.21 -1.52 -9.87
C LEU A 307 13.13 -2.72 -9.62
N SER A 308 13.33 -3.11 -8.36
CA SER A 308 14.11 -4.28 -7.98
C SER A 308 13.50 -5.59 -8.48
N ILE A 309 12.18 -5.77 -8.31
CA ILE A 309 11.45 -6.94 -8.83
C ILE A 309 11.52 -6.97 -10.37
N PHE A 310 11.42 -5.81 -10.99
CA PHE A 310 11.53 -5.71 -12.43
C PHE A 310 12.93 -6.11 -12.92
N PHE A 311 13.99 -5.57 -12.33
CA PHE A 311 15.36 -5.97 -12.68
C PHE A 311 15.65 -7.44 -12.38
N TYR A 312 15.11 -7.96 -11.28
CA TYR A 312 15.19 -9.37 -10.97
C TYR A 312 14.55 -10.22 -12.09
N SER A 313 13.38 -9.83 -12.58
CA SER A 313 12.73 -10.51 -13.71
C SER A 313 13.57 -10.44 -14.99
N LEU A 314 14.21 -9.30 -15.27
CA LEU A 314 15.10 -9.11 -16.42
C LEU A 314 16.46 -9.84 -16.29
N SER A 315 16.83 -10.29 -15.10
CA SER A 315 18.06 -11.04 -14.88
C SER A 315 18.01 -12.50 -15.35
N PHE A 316 16.80 -13.00 -15.66
CA PHE A 316 16.63 -14.37 -16.13
C PHE A 316 16.80 -14.50 -17.63
N HIS A 317 17.52 -15.53 -18.04
CA HIS A 317 17.81 -15.82 -19.46
C HIS A 317 16.53 -16.09 -20.28
N TRP A 318 15.54 -16.78 -19.73
CA TRP A 318 14.30 -17.10 -20.43
C TRP A 318 13.52 -15.88 -20.90
N PHE A 319 13.67 -14.74 -20.19
CA PHE A 319 13.00 -13.50 -20.55
C PHE A 319 13.48 -12.93 -21.89
N TRP A 320 14.74 -13.22 -22.27
CA TRP A 320 15.39 -12.68 -23.44
C TRP A 320 15.48 -13.67 -24.61
N GLN A 321 14.96 -14.89 -24.47
CA GLN A 321 15.08 -15.94 -25.51
C GLN A 321 14.15 -15.68 -26.69
N ASP A 322 12.86 -15.40 -26.41
CA ASP A 322 11.84 -15.28 -27.43
C ASP A 322 11.13 -13.94 -27.31
N ALA A 323 10.93 -13.24 -28.44
CA ALA A 323 9.99 -12.16 -28.48
C ALA A 323 8.56 -12.71 -28.33
N PRO A 324 7.67 -12.06 -27.58
CA PRO A 324 6.31 -12.53 -27.44
C PRO A 324 5.66 -12.65 -28.84
N ALA A 325 5.06 -13.82 -29.11
CA ALA A 325 4.36 -14.05 -30.36
C ALA A 325 3.19 -13.08 -30.47
N ASN A 326 3.14 -12.33 -31.56
CA ASN A 326 2.05 -11.40 -31.82
C ASN A 326 0.77 -12.18 -32.07
N ALA A 327 -0.28 -11.89 -31.32
CA ALA A 327 -1.62 -12.34 -31.65
C ALA A 327 -2.07 -11.51 -32.84
N ASN A 328 -2.08 -12.09 -34.03
CA ASN A 328 -2.55 -11.45 -35.25
C ASN A 328 -4.06 -11.09 -35.12
N LEU A 329 -4.33 -9.92 -34.56
CA LEU A 329 -5.64 -9.29 -34.63
C LEU A 329 -5.58 -8.21 -35.70
N GLU A 330 -6.43 -8.33 -36.70
CA GLU A 330 -6.59 -7.36 -37.78
C GLU A 330 -7.06 -6.01 -37.19
N GLY A 331 -6.13 -5.16 -36.84
CA GLY A 331 -6.41 -3.78 -36.41
C GLY A 331 -6.60 -3.58 -34.90
N LEU A 332 -6.56 -2.31 -34.48
CA LEU A 332 -6.79 -1.88 -33.12
C LEU A 332 -8.28 -2.03 -32.77
N ASP A 333 -8.64 -3.07 -32.01
CA ASP A 333 -10.02 -3.26 -31.54
C ASP A 333 -10.39 -2.09 -30.59
N TRP A 334 -11.61 -1.57 -30.73
CA TRP A 334 -12.15 -0.51 -29.87
C TRP A 334 -12.11 -0.86 -28.36
N ARG A 335 -12.06 -2.16 -28.05
CA ARG A 335 -11.93 -2.67 -26.67
C ARG A 335 -10.61 -2.34 -25.99
N LEU A 336 -9.58 -2.02 -26.76
CA LEU A 336 -8.26 -1.67 -26.24
C LEU A 336 -8.11 -0.17 -25.97
N TRP A 337 -9.08 0.66 -26.41
CA TRP A 337 -9.06 2.10 -26.16
C TRP A 337 -9.08 2.48 -24.66
N PRO A 338 -9.95 1.88 -23.82
CA PRO A 338 -9.99 2.22 -22.39
C PRO A 338 -8.63 2.05 -21.67
N PRO A 339 -7.95 0.88 -21.72
CA PRO A 339 -6.65 0.73 -21.10
C PRO A 339 -5.57 1.62 -21.73
N LEU A 340 -5.64 1.94 -23.02
CA LEU A 340 -4.75 2.92 -23.67
C LEU A 340 -4.92 4.33 -23.09
N ILE A 341 -6.16 4.77 -22.88
CA ILE A 341 -6.46 6.06 -22.27
C ILE A 341 -5.90 6.12 -20.86
N ASP A 342 -6.06 5.09 -20.07
CA ASP A 342 -5.54 5.00 -18.72
C ASP A 342 -4.02 5.16 -18.71
N ILE A 343 -3.32 4.41 -19.56
CA ILE A 343 -1.86 4.47 -19.67
C ILE A 343 -1.40 5.87 -20.11
N LEU A 344 -2.10 6.52 -21.06
CA LEU A 344 -1.81 7.88 -21.49
C LEU A 344 -1.98 8.90 -20.35
N ILE A 345 -3.06 8.77 -19.56
CA ILE A 345 -3.30 9.65 -18.40
C ILE A 345 -2.19 9.48 -17.37
N PHE A 346 -1.85 8.25 -17.01
CA PHE A 346 -0.78 8.00 -16.04
C PHE A 346 0.60 8.41 -16.56
N THR A 347 0.86 8.24 -17.86
CA THR A 347 2.09 8.75 -18.50
C THR A 347 2.15 10.26 -18.44
N GLY A 348 1.04 10.95 -18.74
CA GLY A 348 0.94 12.41 -18.61
C GLY A 348 1.22 12.88 -17.19
N LEU A 349 0.64 12.21 -16.17
CA LEU A 349 0.89 12.51 -14.76
C LEU A 349 2.36 12.26 -14.37
N ALA A 350 2.97 11.18 -14.86
CA ALA A 350 4.38 10.91 -14.63
C ALA A 350 5.25 12.02 -15.24
N VAL A 351 5.04 12.37 -16.52
CA VAL A 351 5.79 13.42 -17.20
C VAL A 351 5.67 14.75 -16.48
N LEU A 352 4.45 15.17 -16.11
CA LEU A 352 4.23 16.39 -15.37
C LEU A 352 4.96 16.40 -14.02
N GLY A 353 4.93 15.29 -13.29
CA GLY A 353 5.63 15.15 -12.02
C GLY A 353 7.16 15.23 -12.20
N TRP A 354 7.72 14.60 -13.24
CA TRP A 354 9.15 14.68 -13.55
C TRP A 354 9.56 16.08 -14.00
N LEU A 355 8.75 16.77 -14.80
CA LEU A 355 8.99 18.16 -15.20
C LEU A 355 8.97 19.11 -13.99
N GLU A 356 8.05 18.92 -13.06
CA GLU A 356 8.01 19.68 -11.82
C GLU A 356 9.26 19.42 -10.96
N LEU A 357 9.69 18.16 -10.86
CA LEU A 357 10.90 17.80 -10.14
C LEU A 357 12.16 18.43 -10.77
N LEU A 358 12.24 18.48 -12.10
CA LEU A 358 13.33 19.13 -12.82
C LEU A 358 13.31 20.66 -12.65
N ARG A 359 12.13 21.28 -12.59
CA ARG A 359 11.97 22.72 -12.36
C ARG A 359 12.35 23.13 -10.94
N THR A 360 11.99 22.32 -9.95
CA THR A 360 12.28 22.60 -8.53
C THR A 360 13.72 22.33 -8.15
N HIS A 361 14.41 21.46 -8.91
CA HIS A 361 15.82 21.16 -8.72
C HIS A 361 16.58 21.42 -10.03
N PRO A 362 16.89 22.69 -10.36
CA PRO A 362 17.69 22.98 -11.55
C PRO A 362 19.03 22.27 -11.41
N TRP A 363 19.36 21.43 -12.39
CA TRP A 363 20.64 20.74 -12.57
C TRP A 363 21.75 21.76 -12.89
N ARG A 364 21.93 22.77 -12.04
CA ARG A 364 23.14 23.59 -12.08
C ARG A 364 24.27 22.72 -11.55
N ILE A 365 24.90 22.00 -12.45
CA ILE A 365 26.30 21.63 -12.30
C ILE A 365 27.03 22.97 -12.24
N GLN A 366 27.20 23.51 -11.05
CA GLN A 366 28.26 24.48 -10.80
C GLN A 366 29.55 23.68 -10.93
N LEU A 367 30.06 23.61 -12.16
CA LEU A 367 31.46 23.39 -12.40
C LEU A 367 32.15 24.57 -11.70
N HIS A 368 32.55 24.35 -10.47
CA HIS A 368 33.50 25.19 -9.77
C HIS A 368 34.84 25.06 -10.51
N LEU A 369 34.94 25.76 -11.64
CA LEU A 369 36.23 26.22 -12.14
C LEU A 369 36.68 27.21 -11.06
N GLY A 370 37.70 26.79 -10.31
CA GLY A 370 38.18 27.50 -9.15
C GLY A 370 38.55 28.95 -9.48
N ASP A 371 37.81 29.86 -8.91
CA ASP A 371 38.25 31.23 -8.71
C ASP A 371 38.63 31.34 -7.22
N LYS A 372 39.94 31.22 -6.98
CA LYS A 372 40.57 31.50 -5.69
C LYS A 372 40.79 32.99 -5.61
N SER A 373 39.78 33.79 -5.30
CA SER A 373 40.02 35.18 -4.86
C SER A 373 38.88 35.66 -3.96
N ASN A 374 39.06 35.60 -2.74
CA ASN A 374 38.79 36.49 -1.60
C ASN A 374 38.31 35.75 -0.33
N PRO A 375 39.14 35.72 0.73
CA PRO A 375 38.75 35.10 2.02
C PRO A 375 38.32 36.19 3.04
N GLU A 376 37.48 37.14 2.68
CA GLU A 376 36.94 38.11 3.65
C GLU A 376 35.47 38.43 3.29
N VAL A 377 34.53 37.59 3.70
CA VAL A 377 33.15 37.89 4.14
C VAL A 377 32.53 36.58 4.60
N GLN A 378 32.91 36.14 5.77
CA GLN A 378 32.36 34.92 6.40
C GLN A 378 31.87 35.29 7.81
N ASP A 379 30.74 36.02 7.90
CA ASP A 379 29.99 36.15 9.15
C ASP A 379 28.65 36.84 8.88
N THR A 380 27.73 36.19 8.21
CA THR A 380 26.26 36.35 8.33
C THR A 380 25.56 35.38 7.37
N ALA A 381 25.80 34.08 7.49
CA ALA A 381 25.04 33.08 6.76
C ALA A 381 23.94 32.53 7.66
N SER A 382 22.80 33.23 7.66
CA SER A 382 21.48 32.67 7.96
C SER A 382 21.26 31.34 7.24
N HIS A 383 20.83 30.33 7.98
CA HIS A 383 20.37 28.98 7.61
C HIS A 383 19.92 28.80 6.15
N THR A 384 20.85 28.64 5.23
CA THR A 384 20.57 28.04 3.93
C THR A 384 20.59 26.51 4.11
N PRO A 385 19.55 25.77 3.66
CA PRO A 385 19.56 24.32 3.75
C PRO A 385 20.79 23.78 3.02
N ASP A 386 21.53 22.88 3.70
CA ASP A 386 22.80 22.29 3.25
C ASP A 386 22.75 21.92 1.76
N SER A 387 23.56 22.61 0.96
CA SER A 387 23.69 22.39 -0.49
C SER A 387 24.09 20.93 -0.81
N SER A 388 24.76 20.26 0.10
CA SER A 388 25.11 18.83 0.02
C SER A 388 23.88 17.91 -0.01
N PHE A 389 22.87 18.18 0.82
CA PHE A 389 21.65 17.37 0.93
C PHE A 389 20.74 17.52 -0.30
N LEU A 390 20.66 18.73 -0.87
CA LEU A 390 19.92 19.00 -2.11
C LEU A 390 20.57 18.31 -3.31
N ASN A 391 21.91 18.31 -3.35
CA ASN A 391 22.69 17.68 -4.41
C ASN A 391 22.55 16.15 -4.39
N GLN A 392 22.50 15.53 -3.22
CA GLN A 392 22.32 14.09 -3.06
C GLN A 392 20.92 13.65 -3.51
N LYS A 393 19.86 14.41 -3.23
CA LYS A 393 18.50 14.11 -3.70
C LYS A 393 18.37 14.19 -5.22
N ALA A 394 18.99 15.19 -5.84
CA ALA A 394 19.02 15.33 -7.29
C ALA A 394 19.77 14.18 -7.96
N LEU A 395 20.92 13.78 -7.39
CA LEU A 395 21.71 12.64 -7.88
C LEU A 395 20.91 11.33 -7.81
N ASN A 396 20.23 11.05 -6.70
CA ASN A 396 19.42 9.84 -6.54
C ASN A 396 18.27 9.78 -7.57
N SER A 397 17.61 10.91 -7.83
CA SER A 397 16.54 10.97 -8.84
C SER A 397 17.09 10.75 -10.27
N GLY A 398 18.28 11.29 -10.58
CA GLY A 398 18.96 11.04 -11.84
C GLY A 398 19.36 9.59 -12.06
N ILE A 399 19.85 8.92 -11.02
CA ILE A 399 20.18 7.49 -11.06
C ILE A 399 18.93 6.65 -11.33
N VAL A 400 17.84 6.90 -10.62
CA VAL A 400 16.58 6.16 -10.83
C VAL A 400 16.02 6.39 -12.23
N ALA A 401 16.04 7.62 -12.74
CA ALA A 401 15.64 7.93 -14.11
C ALA A 401 16.50 7.20 -15.14
N GLY A 402 17.83 7.18 -14.93
CA GLY A 402 18.77 6.46 -15.79
C GLY A 402 18.52 4.94 -15.80
N LEU A 403 18.30 4.35 -14.64
CA LEU A 403 17.97 2.93 -14.52
C LEU A 403 16.66 2.58 -15.25
N MET A 404 15.61 3.39 -15.08
CA MET A 404 14.35 3.20 -15.79
C MET A 404 14.52 3.34 -17.31
N ALA A 405 15.28 4.32 -17.76
CA ALA A 405 15.54 4.53 -19.18
C ALA A 405 16.33 3.37 -19.79
N ILE A 406 17.37 2.86 -19.11
CA ILE A 406 18.15 1.70 -19.56
C ILE A 406 17.23 0.47 -19.67
N ALA A 407 16.39 0.23 -18.66
CA ALA A 407 15.46 -0.89 -18.67
C ALA A 407 14.45 -0.79 -19.83
N ALA A 408 13.84 0.39 -20.01
CA ALA A 408 12.87 0.62 -21.07
C ALA A 408 13.49 0.47 -22.46
N LEU A 409 14.68 1.07 -22.70
CA LEU A 409 15.36 1.03 -23.98
C LEU A 409 15.85 -0.37 -24.34
N SER A 410 16.43 -1.10 -23.39
CA SER A 410 16.91 -2.46 -23.63
C SER A 410 15.76 -3.42 -23.94
N MET A 411 14.64 -3.29 -23.21
CA MET A 411 13.46 -4.09 -23.45
C MET A 411 12.79 -3.71 -24.79
N PHE A 412 12.70 -2.41 -25.11
CA PHE A 412 12.22 -1.95 -26.39
C PHE A 412 13.06 -2.50 -27.56
N TRP A 413 14.38 -2.48 -27.41
CA TRP A 413 15.30 -3.04 -28.41
C TRP A 413 15.09 -4.55 -28.59
N HIS A 414 15.01 -5.30 -27.50
CA HIS A 414 14.79 -6.74 -27.53
C HIS A 414 13.48 -7.12 -28.24
N LEU A 415 12.41 -6.42 -27.97
CA LEU A 415 11.08 -6.72 -28.53
C LEU A 415 10.94 -6.34 -30.01
N ASN A 416 11.64 -5.28 -30.47
CA ASN A 416 11.41 -4.74 -31.82
C ASN A 416 12.53 -5.05 -32.83
N PHE A 417 13.75 -5.36 -32.36
CA PHE A 417 14.88 -5.52 -33.28
C PHE A 417 15.55 -6.89 -33.19
N TYR A 418 16.22 -7.17 -32.08
CA TYR A 418 16.98 -8.39 -31.90
C TYR A 418 16.88 -8.95 -30.49
N PRO A 419 16.75 -10.28 -30.32
CA PRO A 419 16.84 -10.89 -29.01
C PRO A 419 18.24 -10.69 -28.40
N LEU A 420 18.28 -10.39 -27.10
CA LEU A 420 19.50 -10.12 -26.35
C LEU A 420 19.72 -11.17 -25.24
N PRO A 421 19.75 -12.48 -25.54
CA PRO A 421 19.65 -13.49 -24.49
C PRO A 421 20.86 -13.49 -23.53
N VAL A 422 22.06 -13.37 -24.03
CA VAL A 422 23.28 -13.40 -23.20
C VAL A 422 23.59 -12.00 -22.65
N VAL A 423 23.57 -11.00 -23.52
CA VAL A 423 23.94 -9.61 -23.15
C VAL A 423 22.93 -9.03 -22.18
N GLY A 424 21.62 -9.21 -22.43
CA GLY A 424 20.56 -8.77 -21.54
C GLY A 424 20.67 -9.40 -20.16
N THR A 425 20.73 -10.73 -20.11
CA THR A 425 20.88 -11.46 -18.85
C THR A 425 22.10 -10.97 -18.05
N PHE A 426 23.28 -10.89 -18.68
CA PHE A 426 24.51 -10.45 -18.01
C PHE A 426 24.40 -9.01 -17.51
N ALA A 427 23.97 -8.08 -18.37
CA ALA A 427 23.86 -6.67 -18.02
C ALA A 427 22.90 -6.45 -16.83
N PHE A 428 21.73 -7.10 -16.84
CA PHE A 428 20.75 -6.91 -15.75
C PHE A 428 21.14 -7.63 -14.46
N ASN A 429 21.90 -8.71 -14.50
CA ASN A 429 22.50 -9.28 -13.29
C ASN A 429 23.53 -8.33 -12.66
N VAL A 430 24.35 -7.65 -13.48
CA VAL A 430 25.29 -6.63 -12.98
C VAL A 430 24.52 -5.43 -12.38
N VAL A 431 23.48 -4.94 -13.07
CA VAL A 431 22.65 -3.84 -12.56
C VAL A 431 21.96 -4.23 -11.26
N LEU A 432 21.41 -5.44 -11.17
CA LEU A 432 20.78 -5.96 -9.96
C LEU A 432 21.75 -6.03 -8.79
N PHE A 433 22.98 -6.51 -9.04
CA PHE A 433 24.03 -6.56 -8.03
C PHE A 433 24.40 -5.16 -7.52
N VAL A 434 24.61 -4.20 -8.43
CA VAL A 434 24.89 -2.80 -8.06
C VAL A 434 23.75 -2.20 -7.26
N LEU A 435 22.48 -2.45 -7.66
CA LEU A 435 21.30 -1.98 -6.94
C LEU A 435 21.24 -2.59 -5.53
N ALA A 436 21.49 -3.90 -5.40
CA ALA A 436 21.51 -4.59 -4.13
C ALA A 436 22.55 -4.00 -3.16
N VAL A 437 23.78 -3.79 -3.63
CA VAL A 437 24.86 -3.17 -2.86
C VAL A 437 24.47 -1.72 -2.47
N GLY A 438 23.88 -0.96 -3.39
CA GLY A 438 23.37 0.39 -3.13
C GLY A 438 22.33 0.42 -2.02
N LEU A 439 21.33 -0.48 -2.07
CA LEU A 439 20.27 -0.58 -1.05
C LEU A 439 20.82 -1.00 0.32
N ILE A 440 21.80 -1.91 0.36
CA ILE A 440 22.47 -2.32 1.61
C ILE A 440 23.19 -1.13 2.21
N ARG A 441 23.96 -0.40 1.41
CA ARG A 441 24.71 0.79 1.85
C ARG A 441 23.78 1.88 2.38
N ASP A 442 22.72 2.20 1.64
CA ASP A 442 21.75 3.21 2.05
C ASP A 442 20.97 2.78 3.30
N GLY A 443 20.64 1.48 3.39
CA GLY A 443 19.99 0.91 4.57
C GLY A 443 20.86 0.98 5.83
N LEU A 444 22.17 0.78 5.71
CA LEU A 444 23.13 0.93 6.80
C LEU A 444 23.33 2.40 7.19
N ALA A 445 23.42 3.29 6.20
CA ALA A 445 23.65 4.73 6.44
C ALA A 445 22.44 5.43 7.09
N ALA A 446 21.21 5.01 6.72
CA ALA A 446 19.97 5.62 7.19
C ALA A 446 19.29 4.87 8.35
N ASP A 447 19.93 3.84 8.91
CA ASP A 447 19.34 2.89 9.90
C ASP A 447 17.98 2.31 9.44
N GLY A 448 17.81 2.20 8.10
CA GLY A 448 16.62 1.75 7.42
C GLY A 448 16.57 0.23 7.28
N ARG A 449 16.02 -0.48 8.27
CA ARG A 449 15.96 -1.96 8.25
C ARG A 449 15.32 -2.53 6.98
N PHE A 450 14.31 -1.86 6.44
CA PHE A 450 13.58 -2.32 5.25
C PHE A 450 14.42 -2.26 3.97
N THR A 451 15.19 -1.19 3.76
CA THR A 451 16.11 -1.02 2.63
C THR A 451 17.29 -1.97 2.71
N PHE A 452 17.84 -2.16 3.93
CA PHE A 452 18.91 -3.12 4.18
C PHE A 452 18.50 -4.55 3.82
N TRP A 453 17.39 -5.04 4.38
CA TRP A 453 16.89 -6.39 4.09
C TRP A 453 16.48 -6.56 2.62
N GLY A 454 15.94 -5.49 2.01
CA GLY A 454 15.64 -5.49 0.58
C GLY A 454 16.89 -5.75 -0.28
N GLY A 455 17.99 -5.06 0.02
CA GLY A 455 19.26 -5.30 -0.66
C GLY A 455 19.81 -6.71 -0.43
N MET A 456 19.69 -7.24 0.79
CA MET A 456 20.14 -8.61 1.12
C MET A 456 19.35 -9.71 0.40
N VAL A 457 18.07 -9.49 0.13
CA VAL A 457 17.20 -10.46 -0.59
C VAL A 457 17.53 -10.45 -2.09
N LEU A 458 18.03 -9.34 -2.63
CA LEU A 458 18.38 -9.22 -4.04
C LEU A 458 19.79 -9.74 -4.38
N LEU A 459 20.66 -9.90 -3.39
CA LEU A 459 21.96 -10.57 -3.52
C LEU A 459 21.80 -12.08 -3.61
#